data_c0e695836e997e089c7ae91438a5e737
#
_entry.id   c0e695836e997e089c7ae91438a5e737
#
_cell.length_a   1.000
_cell.length_b   1.000
_cell.length_c   1.000
_cell.angle_alpha   90.00
_cell.angle_beta   90.00
_cell.angle_gamma   90.00
#
_symmetry.space_group_name_H-M   'P 1'
#
loop_
_entity.id
_entity.type
_entity.pdbx_description
1 polymer ?
#
loop_
_entity_poly.entity_id
_entity_poly.type
_entity_poly.pdbx_seq_one_letter_code
_entity_poly.pdbx_strand_id
1 'polypeptide(L)'
;MAADIGVFGTVRAAVGLADDGIARTDYVHAHEAVAFATHLLSTVPPDASGDPVLRRYQHAIETAPRLRWIGYLSTTGVYGDRNGAWVDEQTPPAPMSDRGRRRLAAEENWRRFADRCAVDVFRLAGIYGPKRSVFDDLRAGTARCVVKPGQSFGRIHRNDIVRAVMTAMRQDRASGARILNLADDEPAETSDVVVEAARLLGVAAPRPVPFEQALATMSPMARSFWAEHRKVSSRRTQQVLGLRWLYPSYREGLRAILAEERGERPA
;
A
#
# COMPACT_ATOMS: atom_id res chain seq x y z
N MET A 1 25.95 3.72 -5.72
CA MET A 1 26.22 4.15 -4.34
C MET A 1 24.94 4.00 -3.55
N ALA A 2 24.88 3.15 -2.52
CA ALA A 2 23.79 3.20 -1.56
C ALA A 2 23.81 4.59 -0.92
N ALA A 3 22.69 5.30 -0.99
CA ALA A 3 22.57 6.56 -0.28
C ALA A 3 22.67 6.25 1.22
N ASP A 4 23.60 6.92 1.90
CA ASP A 4 23.71 6.83 3.36
C ASP A 4 22.53 7.60 3.99
N ILE A 5 21.40 6.90 4.10
CA ILE A 5 20.17 7.44 4.66
C ILE A 5 20.05 6.92 6.08
N GLY A 6 20.22 7.81 7.07
CA GLY A 6 19.88 7.49 8.45
C GLY A 6 18.37 7.25 8.58
N VAL A 7 17.98 6.03 8.93
CA VAL A 7 16.57 5.66 9.11
C VAL A 7 16.26 5.54 10.60
N PHE A 8 15.19 6.20 11.01
CA PHE A 8 14.64 6.11 12.35
C PHE A 8 13.18 5.60 12.28
N GLY A 9 12.89 4.51 12.96
CA GLY A 9 11.59 3.89 12.96
C GLY A 9 10.84 4.07 14.28
N THR A 10 9.51 4.04 14.23
CA THR A 10 8.67 3.97 15.44
C THR A 10 7.90 2.67 15.48
N VAL A 11 7.74 2.12 16.67
CA VAL A 11 7.00 0.88 16.95
C VAL A 11 6.01 1.10 18.09
N ARG A 12 4.92 0.33 18.13
CA ARG A 12 3.92 0.42 19.20
C ARG A 12 4.41 -0.15 20.54
N ALA A 13 5.30 -1.14 20.48
CA ALA A 13 5.94 -1.73 21.63
C ALA A 13 7.33 -2.21 21.21
N ALA A 14 8.33 -1.95 22.05
CA ALA A 14 9.72 -2.30 21.80
C ALA A 14 10.05 -3.79 22.06
N VAL A 15 9.13 -4.70 21.74
CA VAL A 15 9.30 -6.14 21.94
C VAL A 15 9.76 -6.82 20.66
N GLY A 16 10.90 -7.52 20.71
CA GLY A 16 11.36 -8.39 19.61
C GLY A 16 11.79 -7.64 18.35
N LEU A 17 12.46 -6.51 18.48
CA LEU A 17 12.98 -5.74 17.34
C LEU A 17 14.06 -6.54 16.59
N ALA A 18 13.94 -6.61 15.28
CA ALA A 18 14.97 -7.22 14.43
C ALA A 18 16.26 -6.38 14.52
N ASP A 19 17.40 -7.05 14.58
CA ASP A 19 18.72 -6.42 14.45
C ASP A 19 19.03 -6.18 12.96
N ASP A 20 18.38 -5.16 12.41
CA ASP A 20 18.50 -4.77 10.99
C ASP A 20 19.19 -3.40 10.82
N GLY A 21 19.85 -2.92 11.87
CA GLY A 21 20.57 -1.64 11.87
C GLY A 21 19.69 -0.39 11.86
N ILE A 22 18.35 -0.53 12.02
CA ILE A 22 17.43 0.61 12.08
C ILE A 22 17.22 1.03 13.53
N ALA A 23 17.58 2.27 13.87
CA ALA A 23 17.24 2.84 15.19
C ALA A 23 15.72 2.94 15.35
N ARG A 24 15.19 2.41 16.45
CA ARG A 24 13.75 2.42 16.74
C ARG A 24 13.47 2.96 18.13
N THR A 25 12.34 3.63 18.25
CA THR A 25 11.78 4.05 19.55
C THR A 25 10.31 3.72 19.64
N ASP A 26 9.79 3.74 20.86
CA ASP A 26 8.35 3.71 21.05
C ASP A 26 7.72 4.92 20.34
N TYR A 27 6.60 4.65 19.68
CA TYR A 27 5.82 5.68 18.99
C TYR A 27 5.57 6.93 19.84
N VAL A 28 5.38 6.78 21.15
CA VAL A 28 5.08 7.92 22.05
C VAL A 28 6.27 8.82 22.34
N HIS A 29 7.51 8.39 22.04
CA HIS A 29 8.76 9.09 22.36
C HIS A 29 9.51 9.62 21.14
N ALA A 30 8.86 9.72 19.98
CA ALA A 30 9.53 10.08 18.72
C ALA A 30 9.59 11.60 18.44
N HIS A 31 9.29 12.47 19.40
CA HIS A 31 9.24 13.93 19.17
C HIS A 31 10.55 14.51 18.58
N GLU A 32 11.69 14.14 19.17
CA GLU A 32 12.99 14.61 18.69
C GLU A 32 13.28 14.11 17.29
N ALA A 33 13.05 12.81 17.02
CA ALA A 33 13.27 12.24 15.71
C ALA A 33 12.42 12.93 14.63
N VAL A 34 11.17 13.26 14.95
CA VAL A 34 10.27 14.02 14.05
C VAL A 34 10.77 15.45 13.85
N ALA A 35 11.19 16.15 14.92
CA ALA A 35 11.67 17.53 14.85
C ALA A 35 12.95 17.68 14.01
N PHE A 36 13.82 16.68 14.01
CA PHE A 36 15.07 16.69 13.24
C PHE A 36 14.97 16.00 11.88
N ALA A 37 13.83 15.42 11.53
CA ALA A 37 13.64 14.72 10.28
C ALA A 37 13.80 15.66 9.07
N THR A 38 14.47 15.14 8.03
CA THR A 38 14.47 15.76 6.69
C THR A 38 13.36 15.16 5.81
N HIS A 39 13.00 13.91 6.07
CA HIS A 39 11.97 13.17 5.36
C HIS A 39 11.12 12.40 6.38
N LEU A 40 9.82 12.42 6.22
CA LEU A 40 8.87 11.72 7.08
C LEU A 40 7.98 10.82 6.24
N LEU A 41 7.93 9.53 6.56
CA LEU A 41 7.00 8.58 5.95
C LEU A 41 5.99 8.09 7.00
N SER A 42 4.72 8.42 6.83
CA SER A 42 3.64 7.88 7.64
C SER A 42 3.00 6.66 6.98
N THR A 43 3.05 5.53 7.68
CA THR A 43 2.40 4.28 7.28
C THR A 43 1.23 3.91 8.18
N VAL A 44 0.91 4.77 9.16
CA VAL A 44 -0.11 4.52 10.18
C VAL A 44 -1.50 4.80 9.62
N PRO A 45 -2.44 3.87 9.74
CA PRO A 45 -3.82 4.11 9.33
C PRO A 45 -4.54 5.04 10.33
N PRO A 46 -5.46 5.92 9.85
CA PRO A 46 -6.30 6.71 10.73
C PRO A 46 -7.29 5.82 11.48
N ASP A 47 -7.59 6.21 12.70
CA ASP A 47 -8.62 5.62 13.55
C ASP A 47 -9.90 6.49 13.57
N ALA A 48 -10.83 6.19 14.49
CA ALA A 48 -12.08 6.95 14.63
C ALA A 48 -11.85 8.41 15.05
N SER A 49 -10.71 8.70 15.70
CA SER A 49 -10.31 10.03 16.18
C SER A 49 -9.42 10.80 15.17
N GLY A 50 -9.21 10.25 13.96
CA GLY A 50 -8.39 10.87 12.91
C GLY A 50 -7.01 10.21 12.76
N ASP A 51 -6.06 10.95 12.19
CA ASP A 51 -4.69 10.43 11.99
C ASP A 51 -3.90 10.47 13.30
N PRO A 52 -3.43 9.32 13.83
CA PRO A 52 -2.72 9.27 15.10
C PRO A 52 -1.39 10.03 15.07
N VAL A 53 -0.70 10.02 13.92
CA VAL A 53 0.60 10.72 13.80
C VAL A 53 0.40 12.23 13.88
N LEU A 54 -0.58 12.76 13.18
CA LEU A 54 -0.89 14.19 13.23
C LEU A 54 -1.41 14.60 14.61
N ARG A 55 -2.31 13.83 15.22
CA ARG A 55 -2.78 14.15 16.58
C ARG A 55 -1.64 14.31 17.59
N ARG A 56 -0.55 13.55 17.42
CA ARG A 56 0.55 13.56 18.39
C ARG A 56 1.69 14.48 17.99
N TYR A 57 2.02 14.54 16.71
CA TYR A 57 3.25 15.15 16.24
C TYR A 57 3.04 16.36 15.34
N GLN A 58 1.80 16.83 15.14
CA GLN A 58 1.51 17.95 14.23
C GLN A 58 2.42 19.14 14.49
N HIS A 59 2.52 19.61 15.72
CA HIS A 59 3.37 20.75 16.07
C HIS A 59 4.86 20.50 15.77
N ALA A 60 5.38 19.32 16.10
CA ALA A 60 6.77 18.96 15.78
C ALA A 60 7.02 18.94 14.26
N ILE A 61 6.05 18.47 13.46
CA ILE A 61 6.12 18.49 11.99
C ILE A 61 6.05 19.92 11.47
N GLU A 62 5.15 20.75 11.99
CA GLU A 62 4.98 22.15 11.60
C GLU A 62 6.24 23.00 11.89
N THR A 63 6.95 22.69 12.95
CA THR A 63 8.14 23.43 13.38
C THR A 63 9.46 22.80 12.96
N ALA A 64 9.45 21.62 12.32
CA ALA A 64 10.67 20.93 11.88
C ALA A 64 11.42 21.75 10.82
N PRO A 65 12.61 22.34 11.12
CA PRO A 65 13.25 23.34 10.25
C PRO A 65 13.91 22.69 9.02
N ARG A 66 14.14 21.39 9.06
CA ARG A 66 14.86 20.64 8.01
C ARG A 66 13.96 19.76 7.17
N LEU A 67 12.65 19.73 7.45
CA LEU A 67 11.71 18.86 6.76
C LEU A 67 11.52 19.31 5.30
N ARG A 68 11.83 18.42 4.35
CA ARG A 68 11.77 18.65 2.90
C ARG A 68 10.71 17.82 2.22
N TRP A 69 10.38 16.65 2.78
CA TRP A 69 9.47 15.72 2.17
C TRP A 69 8.62 14.98 3.19
N ILE A 70 7.35 14.78 2.86
CA ILE A 70 6.40 13.95 3.58
C ILE A 70 5.82 12.93 2.61
N GLY A 71 5.86 11.65 2.98
CA GLY A 71 5.14 10.56 2.33
C GLY A 71 4.01 10.06 3.22
N TYR A 72 2.82 9.87 2.67
CA TYR A 72 1.69 9.25 3.35
C TYR A 72 1.17 8.05 2.59
N LEU A 73 1.20 6.86 3.21
CA LEU A 73 0.66 5.64 2.62
C LEU A 73 -0.86 5.58 2.82
N SER A 74 -1.59 5.90 1.76
CA SER A 74 -3.04 5.86 1.69
C SER A 74 -3.55 4.56 1.04
N THR A 75 -4.74 4.58 0.47
CA THR A 75 -5.37 3.43 -0.19
C THR A 75 -6.18 3.86 -1.41
N THR A 76 -6.23 3.02 -2.43
CA THR A 76 -7.16 3.19 -3.56
C THR A 76 -8.64 3.07 -3.15
N GLY A 77 -8.92 2.61 -1.93
CA GLY A 77 -10.26 2.60 -1.34
C GLY A 77 -10.94 3.98 -1.26
N VAL A 78 -10.17 5.07 -1.30
CA VAL A 78 -10.72 6.44 -1.34
C VAL A 78 -11.53 6.73 -2.61
N TYR A 79 -11.30 6.00 -3.70
CA TYR A 79 -12.06 6.17 -4.93
C TYR A 79 -13.50 5.63 -4.85
N GLY A 80 -13.79 4.74 -3.90
CA GLY A 80 -15.10 4.10 -3.76
C GLY A 80 -15.41 3.12 -4.90
N ASP A 81 -16.68 2.78 -5.08
CA ASP A 81 -17.15 1.97 -6.20
C ASP A 81 -17.23 2.80 -7.49
N ARG A 82 -16.81 2.20 -8.58
CA ARG A 82 -16.83 2.79 -9.93
C ARG A 82 -17.41 1.84 -10.98
N ASN A 83 -18.15 0.83 -10.54
CA ASN A 83 -18.75 -0.18 -11.42
C ASN A 83 -17.74 -0.78 -12.41
N GLY A 84 -16.50 -1.01 -11.98
CA GLY A 84 -15.43 -1.55 -12.82
C GLY A 84 -14.75 -0.56 -13.74
N ALA A 85 -15.12 0.72 -13.72
CA ALA A 85 -14.43 1.73 -14.50
C ALA A 85 -12.99 1.98 -14.02
N TRP A 86 -12.15 2.46 -14.94
CA TRP A 86 -10.81 2.90 -14.62
C TRP A 86 -10.83 4.23 -13.88
N VAL A 87 -9.99 4.34 -12.85
CA VAL A 87 -9.69 5.56 -12.10
C VAL A 87 -8.20 5.86 -12.15
N ASP A 88 -7.86 7.12 -12.05
CA ASP A 88 -6.49 7.63 -11.97
C ASP A 88 -6.36 8.69 -10.87
N GLU A 89 -5.20 9.35 -10.77
CA GLU A 89 -4.91 10.37 -9.76
C GLU A 89 -5.76 11.64 -9.91
N GLN A 90 -6.37 11.87 -11.07
CA GLN A 90 -7.26 13.01 -11.33
C GLN A 90 -8.73 12.68 -10.99
N THR A 91 -9.07 11.41 -10.85
CA THR A 91 -10.42 10.97 -10.52
C THR A 91 -10.79 11.43 -9.10
N PRO A 92 -11.89 12.18 -8.93
CA PRO A 92 -12.33 12.62 -7.62
C PRO A 92 -12.59 11.44 -6.68
N PRO A 93 -12.10 11.47 -5.43
CA PRO A 93 -12.42 10.43 -4.45
C PRO A 93 -13.91 10.45 -4.09
N ALA A 94 -14.47 9.26 -3.85
CA ALA A 94 -15.86 9.07 -3.42
C ALA A 94 -15.97 7.84 -2.49
N PRO A 95 -15.32 7.85 -1.33
CA PRO A 95 -15.25 6.67 -0.45
C PRO A 95 -16.63 6.31 0.10
N MET A 96 -17.00 5.04 0.00
CA MET A 96 -18.28 4.53 0.50
C MET A 96 -18.21 4.07 1.95
N SER A 97 -17.06 3.58 2.40
CA SER A 97 -16.87 3.08 3.76
C SER A 97 -16.35 4.15 4.72
N ASP A 98 -16.62 4.02 6.04
CA ASP A 98 -16.04 4.88 7.08
C ASP A 98 -14.52 4.86 7.07
N ARG A 99 -13.94 3.70 6.80
CA ARG A 99 -12.49 3.54 6.65
C ARG A 99 -11.97 4.38 5.48
N GLY A 100 -12.65 4.37 4.35
CA GLY A 100 -12.31 5.18 3.18
C GLY A 100 -12.44 6.67 3.46
N ARG A 101 -13.54 7.10 4.12
CA ARG A 101 -13.76 8.50 4.51
C ARG A 101 -12.67 9.01 5.46
N ARG A 102 -12.33 8.23 6.50
CA ARG A 102 -11.23 8.58 7.42
C ARG A 102 -9.88 8.67 6.70
N ARG A 103 -9.64 7.78 5.75
CA ARG A 103 -8.40 7.80 4.96
C ARG A 103 -8.32 9.06 4.09
N LEU A 104 -9.41 9.44 3.44
CA LEU A 104 -9.48 10.67 2.64
C LEU A 104 -9.25 11.92 3.51
N ALA A 105 -9.89 12.00 4.67
CA ALA A 105 -9.68 13.10 5.62
C ALA A 105 -8.20 13.18 6.08
N ALA A 106 -7.54 12.05 6.28
CA ALA A 106 -6.12 12.03 6.60
C ALA A 106 -5.26 12.50 5.42
N GLU A 107 -5.57 12.12 4.17
CA GLU A 107 -4.90 12.67 2.97
C GLU A 107 -4.97 14.21 2.93
N GLU A 108 -6.15 14.76 3.18
CA GLU A 108 -6.37 16.21 3.20
C GLU A 108 -5.56 16.90 4.30
N ASN A 109 -5.50 16.32 5.49
CA ASN A 109 -4.72 16.85 6.59
C ASN A 109 -3.21 16.81 6.31
N TRP A 110 -2.69 15.72 5.72
CA TRP A 110 -1.30 15.63 5.32
C TRP A 110 -0.95 16.63 4.21
N ARG A 111 -1.84 16.88 3.27
CA ARG A 111 -1.63 17.82 2.17
C ARG A 111 -1.53 19.29 2.63
N ARG A 112 -1.98 19.65 3.83
CA ARG A 112 -1.81 21.00 4.39
C ARG A 112 -0.35 21.41 4.59
N PHE A 113 0.57 20.45 4.65
CA PHE A 113 2.00 20.73 4.72
C PHE A 113 2.62 21.09 3.36
N ALA A 114 1.84 21.08 2.28
CA ALA A 114 2.32 21.30 0.92
C ALA A 114 2.87 22.70 0.67
N ASP A 115 2.51 23.69 1.46
CA ASP A 115 3.07 25.04 1.39
C ASP A 115 4.51 25.12 1.93
N ARG A 116 4.92 24.12 2.72
CA ARG A 116 6.23 24.07 3.38
C ARG A 116 7.21 23.09 2.74
N CYS A 117 6.74 21.95 2.30
CA CYS A 117 7.57 20.88 1.77
C CYS A 117 6.84 20.09 0.68
N ALA A 118 7.57 19.19 0.02
CA ALA A 118 6.97 18.26 -0.91
C ALA A 118 6.13 17.23 -0.16
N VAL A 119 4.88 16.99 -0.57
CA VAL A 119 3.99 15.99 0.03
C VAL A 119 3.54 15.00 -1.03
N ASP A 120 3.80 13.72 -0.80
CA ASP A 120 3.37 12.62 -1.66
C ASP A 120 2.36 11.72 -0.95
N VAL A 121 1.16 11.64 -1.50
CA VAL A 121 0.11 10.73 -1.04
C VAL A 121 0.10 9.50 -1.94
N PHE A 122 0.48 8.35 -1.41
CA PHE A 122 0.52 7.08 -2.13
C PHE A 122 -0.77 6.31 -1.91
N ARG A 123 -1.62 6.20 -2.92
CA ARG A 123 -2.84 5.39 -2.89
C ARG A 123 -2.52 3.96 -3.31
N LEU A 124 -2.39 3.09 -2.33
CA LEU A 124 -1.99 1.70 -2.49
C LEU A 124 -3.18 0.81 -2.86
N ALA A 125 -3.03 -0.02 -3.87
CA ALA A 125 -3.90 -1.15 -4.16
C ALA A 125 -3.67 -2.31 -3.17
N GLY A 126 -4.20 -3.50 -3.43
CA GLY A 126 -4.01 -4.67 -2.59
C GLY A 126 -2.53 -5.06 -2.48
N ILE A 127 -1.93 -4.89 -1.31
CA ILE A 127 -0.51 -5.17 -1.09
C ILE A 127 -0.27 -6.67 -0.99
N TYR A 128 0.70 -7.19 -1.75
CA TYR A 128 1.17 -8.56 -1.64
C TYR A 128 2.70 -8.65 -1.69
N GLY A 129 3.26 -9.80 -1.31
CA GLY A 129 4.70 -10.06 -1.29
C GLY A 129 5.04 -11.26 -0.41
N PRO A 130 6.31 -11.57 -0.17
CA PRO A 130 6.73 -12.64 0.73
C PRO A 130 6.08 -12.52 2.11
N LYS A 131 5.58 -13.64 2.64
CA LYS A 131 4.82 -13.77 3.91
C LYS A 131 3.50 -12.97 3.93
N ARG A 132 3.01 -12.55 2.78
CA ARG A 132 1.72 -11.89 2.58
C ARG A 132 1.21 -12.17 1.16
N SER A 133 1.02 -13.40 0.84
CA SER A 133 0.60 -13.83 -0.49
C SER A 133 -0.44 -14.95 -0.41
N VAL A 134 -1.09 -15.21 -1.51
CA VAL A 134 -2.01 -16.35 -1.65
C VAL A 134 -1.31 -17.71 -1.45
N PHE A 135 0.01 -17.79 -1.55
CA PHE A 135 0.77 -18.99 -1.24
C PHE A 135 0.66 -19.40 0.23
N ASP A 136 0.66 -18.40 1.13
CA ASP A 136 0.52 -18.65 2.56
C ASP A 136 -0.84 -19.30 2.86
N ASP A 137 -1.91 -18.77 2.24
CA ASP A 137 -3.27 -19.31 2.39
C ASP A 137 -3.42 -20.71 1.76
N LEU A 138 -2.79 -20.96 0.59
CA LEU A 138 -2.79 -22.28 -0.06
C LEU A 138 -2.09 -23.32 0.80
N ARG A 139 -0.93 -22.99 1.36
CA ARG A 139 -0.18 -23.90 2.25
C ARG A 139 -0.91 -24.19 3.55
N ALA A 140 -1.60 -23.17 4.08
CA ALA A 140 -2.43 -23.31 5.27
C ALA A 140 -3.77 -24.04 5.02
N GLY A 141 -4.13 -24.33 3.75
CA GLY A 141 -5.42 -24.90 3.38
C GLY A 141 -6.61 -23.94 3.60
N THR A 142 -6.35 -22.65 3.73
CA THR A 142 -7.36 -21.60 3.99
C THR A 142 -7.73 -20.81 2.74
N ALA A 143 -7.01 -21.00 1.64
CA ALA A 143 -7.27 -20.33 0.38
C ALA A 143 -8.68 -20.61 -0.14
N ARG A 144 -9.38 -19.58 -0.58
CA ARG A 144 -10.73 -19.67 -1.15
C ARG A 144 -10.72 -19.15 -2.59
N CYS A 145 -11.13 -20.00 -3.51
CA CYS A 145 -11.32 -19.60 -4.92
C CYS A 145 -12.73 -19.03 -5.11
N VAL A 146 -12.94 -17.77 -4.71
CA VAL A 146 -14.23 -17.08 -4.88
C VAL A 146 -14.34 -16.53 -6.28
N VAL A 147 -15.40 -16.92 -6.98
CA VAL A 147 -15.70 -16.53 -8.37
C VAL A 147 -16.81 -15.49 -8.38
N LYS A 148 -16.50 -14.32 -8.90
CA LYS A 148 -17.45 -13.24 -9.22
C LYS A 148 -17.07 -12.66 -10.58
N PRO A 149 -17.64 -13.15 -11.67
CA PRO A 149 -17.22 -12.77 -13.01
C PRO A 149 -17.25 -11.26 -13.23
N GLY A 150 -16.19 -10.74 -13.83
CA GLY A 150 -16.03 -9.32 -14.11
C GLY A 150 -15.55 -8.48 -12.92
N GLN A 151 -15.46 -9.01 -11.70
CA GLN A 151 -14.97 -8.30 -10.52
C GLN A 151 -13.45 -8.46 -10.37
N SER A 152 -12.69 -7.50 -10.88
CA SER A 152 -11.23 -7.47 -10.75
C SER A 152 -10.77 -6.56 -9.62
N PHE A 153 -9.59 -6.86 -9.06
CA PHE A 153 -8.95 -6.08 -8.01
C PHE A 153 -7.53 -5.71 -8.41
N GLY A 154 -7.17 -4.44 -8.25
CA GLY A 154 -5.78 -3.98 -8.38
C GLY A 154 -4.93 -4.48 -7.21
N ARG A 155 -3.66 -4.75 -7.50
CA ARG A 155 -2.65 -5.19 -6.54
C ARG A 155 -1.38 -4.38 -6.71
N ILE A 156 -0.48 -4.47 -5.77
CA ILE A 156 0.87 -3.92 -5.87
C ILE A 156 1.83 -4.76 -5.03
N HIS A 157 2.96 -5.13 -5.60
CA HIS A 157 3.98 -5.86 -4.88
C HIS A 157 4.72 -4.93 -3.90
N ARG A 158 5.05 -5.43 -2.69
CA ARG A 158 5.71 -4.60 -1.66
C ARG A 158 7.03 -3.98 -2.13
N ASN A 159 7.81 -4.67 -2.98
CA ASN A 159 9.07 -4.13 -3.49
C ASN A 159 8.85 -2.95 -4.43
N ASP A 160 7.77 -2.96 -5.20
CA ASP A 160 7.41 -1.81 -6.05
C ASP A 160 6.92 -0.62 -5.22
N ILE A 161 6.24 -0.87 -4.08
CA ILE A 161 5.93 0.20 -3.11
C ILE A 161 7.22 0.84 -2.61
N VAL A 162 8.18 0.01 -2.15
CA VAL A 162 9.49 0.50 -1.66
C VAL A 162 10.20 1.32 -2.73
N ARG A 163 10.26 0.81 -3.97
CA ARG A 163 10.90 1.53 -5.08
C ARG A 163 10.22 2.86 -5.37
N ALA A 164 8.88 2.89 -5.43
CA ALA A 164 8.14 4.12 -5.68
C ALA A 164 8.37 5.17 -4.57
N VAL A 165 8.29 4.76 -3.30
CA VAL A 165 8.54 5.63 -2.15
C VAL A 165 9.98 6.17 -2.16
N MET A 166 10.98 5.29 -2.35
CA MET A 166 12.38 5.69 -2.40
C MET A 166 12.68 6.63 -3.59
N THR A 167 12.07 6.37 -4.75
CA THR A 167 12.22 7.24 -5.92
C THR A 167 11.60 8.61 -5.68
N ALA A 168 10.37 8.65 -5.14
CA ALA A 168 9.68 9.89 -4.82
C ALA A 168 10.45 10.74 -3.78
N MET A 169 10.95 10.09 -2.72
CA MET A 169 11.72 10.72 -1.66
C MET A 169 13.05 11.34 -2.16
N ARG A 170 13.67 10.74 -3.19
CA ARG A 170 14.94 11.20 -3.76
C ARG A 170 14.79 12.29 -4.82
N GLN A 171 13.57 12.53 -5.30
CA GLN A 171 13.34 13.63 -6.23
C GLN A 171 13.51 14.97 -5.51
N ASP A 172 14.45 15.80 -5.98
CA ASP A 172 14.54 17.17 -5.53
C ASP A 172 13.36 17.97 -6.12
N ARG A 173 12.37 18.20 -5.28
CA ARG A 173 11.11 18.79 -5.70
C ARG A 173 10.74 19.96 -4.78
N ALA A 174 10.27 21.03 -5.38
CA ALA A 174 9.69 22.15 -4.64
C ALA A 174 8.50 21.70 -3.77
N SER A 175 8.10 22.53 -2.82
CA SER A 175 6.88 22.35 -2.05
C SER A 175 5.67 22.12 -2.96
N GLY A 176 4.63 21.51 -2.43
CA GLY A 176 3.43 21.15 -3.16
C GLY A 176 3.03 19.70 -2.91
N ALA A 177 1.77 19.39 -3.15
CA ALA A 177 1.23 18.03 -2.98
C ALA A 177 0.99 17.33 -4.32
N ARG A 178 1.21 16.02 -4.34
CA ARG A 178 0.78 15.14 -5.45
C ARG A 178 0.19 13.83 -4.94
N ILE A 179 -0.70 13.28 -5.74
CA ILE A 179 -1.28 11.95 -5.53
C ILE A 179 -0.55 10.99 -6.46
N LEU A 180 -0.22 9.80 -5.96
CA LEU A 180 0.48 8.74 -6.68
C LEU A 180 -0.26 7.41 -6.46
N ASN A 181 -0.82 6.83 -7.53
CA ASN A 181 -1.45 5.53 -7.45
C ASN A 181 -0.41 4.42 -7.54
N LEU A 182 -0.41 3.51 -6.58
CA LEU A 182 0.45 2.33 -6.57
C LEU A 182 -0.42 1.10 -6.81
N ALA A 183 -0.53 0.73 -8.07
CA ALA A 183 -1.21 -0.47 -8.56
C ALA A 183 -0.40 -1.06 -9.71
N ASP A 184 -0.37 -2.40 -9.80
CA ASP A 184 0.17 -3.09 -10.97
C ASP A 184 -0.67 -2.79 -12.23
N ASP A 185 -0.20 -3.22 -13.38
CA ASP A 185 -0.81 -2.88 -14.66
C ASP A 185 -1.96 -3.83 -15.04
N GLU A 186 -2.17 -4.94 -14.28
CA GLU A 186 -3.16 -5.98 -14.57
C GLU A 186 -4.10 -6.22 -13.37
N PRO A 187 -5.21 -5.48 -13.25
CA PRO A 187 -6.27 -5.86 -12.30
C PRO A 187 -6.83 -7.23 -12.65
N ALA A 188 -6.92 -8.14 -11.67
CA ALA A 188 -7.32 -9.51 -11.88
C ALA A 188 -8.39 -9.98 -10.91
N GLU A 189 -9.21 -10.96 -11.32
CA GLU A 189 -10.15 -11.65 -10.44
C GLU A 189 -9.38 -12.42 -9.34
N THR A 190 -9.98 -12.56 -8.18
CA THR A 190 -9.32 -13.29 -7.08
C THR A 190 -9.14 -14.77 -7.43
N SER A 191 -10.09 -15.36 -8.15
CA SER A 191 -10.03 -16.74 -8.65
C SER A 191 -8.80 -16.99 -9.52
N ASP A 192 -8.49 -16.07 -10.45
CA ASP A 192 -7.35 -16.22 -11.36
C ASP A 192 -6.03 -16.23 -10.60
N VAL A 193 -5.92 -15.37 -9.59
CA VAL A 193 -4.71 -15.30 -8.74
C VAL A 193 -4.53 -16.58 -7.93
N VAL A 194 -5.61 -17.14 -7.38
CA VAL A 194 -5.59 -18.41 -6.63
C VAL A 194 -5.20 -19.57 -7.53
N VAL A 195 -5.78 -19.67 -8.72
CA VAL A 195 -5.50 -20.72 -9.70
C VAL A 195 -4.04 -20.67 -10.17
N GLU A 196 -3.54 -19.48 -10.52
CA GLU A 196 -2.14 -19.31 -10.93
C GLU A 196 -1.17 -19.65 -9.79
N ALA A 197 -1.46 -19.23 -8.56
CA ALA A 197 -0.63 -19.57 -7.43
C ALA A 197 -0.61 -21.09 -7.14
N ALA A 198 -1.75 -21.77 -7.22
CA ALA A 198 -1.83 -23.22 -7.06
C ALA A 198 -1.01 -23.94 -8.15
N ARG A 199 -1.12 -23.47 -9.41
CA ARG A 199 -0.33 -23.98 -10.53
C ARG A 199 1.18 -23.83 -10.28
N LEU A 200 1.63 -22.68 -9.79
CA LEU A 200 3.04 -22.41 -9.49
C LEU A 200 3.57 -23.27 -8.32
N LEU A 201 2.71 -23.57 -7.34
CA LEU A 201 3.05 -24.48 -6.24
C LEU A 201 3.00 -25.96 -6.64
N GLY A 202 2.42 -26.32 -7.80
CA GLY A 202 2.19 -27.71 -8.19
C GLY A 202 1.13 -28.41 -7.36
N VAL A 203 0.15 -27.66 -6.81
CA VAL A 203 -0.96 -28.20 -6.01
C VAL A 203 -2.30 -27.99 -6.72
N ALA A 204 -3.30 -28.79 -6.34
CA ALA A 204 -4.66 -28.60 -6.85
C ALA A 204 -5.22 -27.26 -6.36
N ALA A 205 -5.82 -26.48 -7.26
CA ALA A 205 -6.52 -25.28 -6.87
C ALA A 205 -7.75 -25.62 -6.01
N PRO A 206 -8.09 -24.78 -5.02
CA PRO A 206 -9.34 -24.95 -4.26
C PRO A 206 -10.56 -24.94 -5.20
N ARG A 207 -11.59 -25.67 -4.82
CA ARG A 207 -12.84 -25.70 -5.60
C ARG A 207 -13.41 -24.29 -5.73
N PRO A 208 -13.83 -23.87 -6.95
CA PRO A 208 -14.48 -22.60 -7.16
C PRO A 208 -15.76 -22.49 -6.32
N VAL A 209 -15.94 -21.35 -5.66
CA VAL A 209 -17.13 -21.04 -4.85
C VAL A 209 -17.78 -19.78 -5.44
N PRO A 210 -19.02 -19.84 -5.90
CA PRO A 210 -19.76 -18.64 -6.34
C PRO A 210 -19.79 -17.58 -5.24
N PHE A 211 -19.69 -16.31 -5.64
CA PHE A 211 -19.64 -15.19 -4.69
C PHE A 211 -20.81 -15.19 -3.72
N GLU A 212 -22.02 -15.44 -4.20
CA GLU A 212 -23.26 -15.46 -3.41
C GLU A 212 -23.18 -16.49 -2.26
N GLN A 213 -22.59 -17.66 -2.52
CA GLN A 213 -22.36 -18.67 -1.49
C GLN A 213 -21.26 -18.24 -0.52
N ALA A 214 -20.17 -17.68 -1.04
CA ALA A 214 -19.05 -17.21 -0.21
C ALA A 214 -19.48 -16.06 0.71
N LEU A 215 -20.38 -15.18 0.25
CA LEU A 215 -20.86 -14.02 0.98
C LEU A 215 -21.46 -14.37 2.35
N ALA A 216 -22.14 -15.50 2.47
CA ALA A 216 -22.77 -15.94 3.72
C ALA A 216 -21.77 -16.10 4.87
N THR A 217 -20.53 -16.50 4.55
CA THR A 217 -19.46 -16.77 5.54
C THR A 217 -18.37 -15.71 5.58
N MET A 218 -18.49 -14.64 4.79
CA MET A 218 -17.52 -13.54 4.79
C MET A 218 -17.66 -12.65 6.02
N SER A 219 -16.52 -12.23 6.57
CA SER A 219 -16.48 -11.19 7.60
C SER A 219 -17.02 -9.85 7.05
N PRO A 220 -17.50 -8.93 7.90
CA PRO A 220 -17.92 -7.59 7.46
C PRO A 220 -16.84 -6.85 6.66
N MET A 221 -15.58 -7.01 7.04
CA MET A 221 -14.43 -6.42 6.32
C MET A 221 -14.28 -7.02 4.91
N ALA A 222 -14.36 -8.34 4.78
CA ALA A 222 -14.30 -8.99 3.47
C ALA A 222 -15.47 -8.53 2.58
N ARG A 223 -16.69 -8.48 3.12
CA ARG A 223 -17.86 -7.99 2.38
C ARG A 223 -17.67 -6.57 1.87
N SER A 224 -17.14 -5.65 2.69
CA SER A 224 -16.89 -4.27 2.28
C SER A 224 -15.87 -4.17 1.14
N PHE A 225 -14.89 -5.07 1.11
CA PHE A 225 -13.91 -5.15 0.02
C PHE A 225 -14.55 -5.59 -1.32
N TRP A 226 -15.49 -6.54 -1.28
CA TRP A 226 -16.21 -7.02 -2.46
C TRP A 226 -17.33 -6.09 -2.91
N ALA A 227 -17.74 -5.13 -2.08
CA ALA A 227 -18.78 -4.15 -2.40
C ALA A 227 -18.31 -3.05 -3.36
N GLU A 228 -17.01 -2.87 -3.53
CA GLU A 228 -16.44 -1.82 -4.39
C GLU A 228 -15.72 -2.46 -5.58
N HIS A 229 -16.01 -1.98 -6.79
CA HIS A 229 -15.35 -2.43 -8.01
C HIS A 229 -14.79 -1.25 -8.79
N ARG A 230 -13.47 -1.21 -8.96
CA ARG A 230 -12.74 -0.23 -9.75
C ARG A 230 -11.43 -0.82 -10.26
N LYS A 231 -10.98 -0.33 -11.40
CA LYS A 231 -9.64 -0.57 -11.94
C LYS A 231 -8.80 0.67 -11.73
N VAL A 232 -7.58 0.54 -11.24
CA VAL A 232 -6.73 1.69 -10.89
C VAL A 232 -5.57 1.78 -11.85
N SER A 233 -5.44 2.92 -12.52
CA SER A 233 -4.29 3.22 -13.36
C SER A 233 -3.18 3.88 -12.54
N SER A 234 -1.96 3.40 -12.71
CA SER A 234 -0.73 3.97 -12.15
C SER A 234 0.20 4.55 -13.22
N ARG A 235 -0.28 4.67 -14.46
CA ARG A 235 0.54 5.15 -15.59
C ARG A 235 1.17 6.51 -15.31
N ARG A 236 0.39 7.45 -14.78
CA ARG A 236 0.87 8.77 -14.40
C ARG A 236 1.94 8.70 -13.31
N THR A 237 1.74 7.88 -12.27
CA THR A 237 2.73 7.64 -11.23
C THR A 237 4.04 7.13 -11.82
N GLN A 238 4.00 6.10 -12.68
CA GLN A 238 5.19 5.54 -13.33
C GLN A 238 5.93 6.62 -14.16
N GLN A 239 5.19 7.44 -14.92
CA GLN A 239 5.77 8.54 -15.69
C GLN A 239 6.43 9.60 -14.81
N VAL A 240 5.73 10.07 -13.76
CA VAL A 240 6.21 11.12 -12.86
C VAL A 240 7.43 10.66 -12.05
N LEU A 241 7.47 9.39 -11.68
CA LEU A 241 8.61 8.80 -10.95
C LEU A 241 9.73 8.32 -11.89
N GLY A 242 9.50 8.25 -13.20
CA GLY A 242 10.49 7.74 -14.16
C GLY A 242 10.82 6.27 -13.93
N LEU A 243 9.84 5.45 -13.52
CA LEU A 243 10.04 4.03 -13.24
C LEU A 243 9.02 3.15 -13.97
N ARG A 244 9.33 1.87 -14.06
CA ARG A 244 8.40 0.80 -14.42
C ARG A 244 8.29 -0.14 -13.24
N TRP A 245 7.12 -0.76 -13.04
CA TRP A 245 6.98 -1.80 -12.02
C TRP A 245 7.92 -2.97 -12.30
N LEU A 246 8.56 -3.51 -11.28
CA LEU A 246 9.31 -4.77 -11.37
C LEU A 246 8.35 -5.93 -11.63
N TYR A 247 7.16 -5.82 -11.06
CA TYR A 247 6.12 -6.83 -11.17
C TYR A 247 4.85 -6.19 -11.74
N PRO A 248 4.78 -6.04 -13.08
CA PRO A 248 3.67 -5.38 -13.75
C PRO A 248 2.36 -6.16 -13.65
N SER A 249 2.41 -7.44 -13.27
CA SER A 249 1.22 -8.20 -12.94
C SER A 249 1.46 -9.12 -11.72
N TYR A 250 0.38 -9.65 -11.18
CA TYR A 250 0.46 -10.65 -10.11
C TYR A 250 1.26 -11.91 -10.51
N ARG A 251 1.34 -12.22 -11.82
CA ARG A 251 2.07 -13.40 -12.33
C ARG A 251 3.56 -13.28 -12.11
N GLU A 252 4.15 -12.14 -12.46
CA GLU A 252 5.56 -11.86 -12.20
C GLU A 252 5.82 -11.78 -10.71
N GLY A 253 4.95 -11.12 -9.96
CA GLY A 253 5.09 -11.00 -8.51
C GLY A 253 5.03 -12.34 -7.79
N LEU A 254 4.13 -13.24 -8.17
CA LEU A 254 4.05 -14.59 -7.59
C LEU A 254 5.30 -15.43 -7.93
N ARG A 255 5.79 -15.38 -9.17
CA ARG A 255 7.04 -16.07 -9.54
C ARG A 255 8.21 -15.55 -8.71
N ALA A 256 8.32 -14.23 -8.53
CA ALA A 256 9.38 -13.62 -7.74
C ALA A 256 9.31 -14.03 -6.26
N ILE A 257 8.12 -14.14 -5.67
CA ILE A 257 7.95 -14.60 -4.29
C ILE A 257 8.48 -16.03 -4.16
N LEU A 258 8.14 -16.94 -5.07
CA LEU A 258 8.65 -18.33 -5.03
C LEU A 258 10.16 -18.40 -5.25
N ALA A 259 10.72 -17.60 -6.14
CA ALA A 259 12.17 -17.53 -6.36
C ALA A 259 12.89 -17.07 -5.09
N GLU A 260 12.39 -16.00 -4.43
CA GLU A 260 12.94 -15.51 -3.16
C GLU A 260 12.91 -16.60 -2.07
N GLU A 261 11.78 -17.33 -1.93
CA GLU A 261 11.63 -18.42 -0.96
C GLU A 261 12.59 -19.60 -1.20
N ARG A 262 12.97 -19.83 -2.46
CA ARG A 262 13.94 -20.87 -2.85
C ARG A 262 15.40 -20.41 -2.78
N GLY A 263 15.63 -19.14 -2.42
CA GLY A 263 16.98 -18.55 -2.45
C GLY A 263 17.48 -18.29 -3.86
N GLU A 264 16.61 -18.31 -4.87
CA GLU A 264 16.93 -18.00 -6.25
C GLU A 264 16.89 -16.47 -6.44
N ARG A 265 17.76 -15.91 -7.26
CA ARG A 265 17.64 -14.49 -7.63
C ARG A 265 16.43 -14.32 -8.54
N PRO A 266 15.52 -13.38 -8.24
CA PRO A 266 14.44 -13.07 -9.19
C PRO A 266 15.07 -12.59 -10.51
N ALA A 267 14.58 -13.13 -11.61
CA ALA A 267 15.04 -12.81 -12.96
C ALA A 267 14.69 -11.36 -13.34
#